data_f8554041d442214397ac3ea30ee15dcd
#
_entry.id   f8554041d442214397ac3ea30ee15dcd
#
_cell.length_a   1.000
_cell.length_b   1.000
_cell.length_c   1.000
_cell.angle_alpha   90.00
_cell.angle_beta   90.00
_cell.angle_gamma   90.00
#
_symmetry.space_group_name_H-M   'P 1'
#
loop_
_entity.id
_entity.type
_entity.pdbx_description
1 polymer ?
#
loop_
_entity_poly.entity_id
_entity_poly.type
_entity_poly.pdbx_seq_one_letter_code
_entity_poly.pdbx_strand_id
1 'polypeptide(L)'
;MFIKTLSVRNFRNFKATSLSFKKECVNTIVGENSSGKTNIFEAMRLILDDTLPYYKRYLVENDFHRGLGTAFGHWVIISLEFDEIGGDEESELLCQLNTTVNGGGTGRITYIYRPQFYIREQLFNLNDIEDIDQRRSAYNILKEQYSIDKTTYESLVLCQGTADFTDDGLYSHVVGDFNDCLFPDPKLERIDLIGNRQRGYNIQDNISCTYARALRDVVSELKNNRFNPFQKLLEYVSKGIDNDDALSENIKSVNDRISSIEEVKRLSEGILLSITNAVGTTYSPVLNVTSELPCELK
;
A
#
# COMPACT_ATOMS: atom_id res chain seq x y z
N MET A 1 -2.50 2.96 -19.20
CA MET A 1 -3.29 2.69 -17.96
C MET A 1 -3.26 3.91 -17.04
N PHE A 2 -4.36 4.22 -16.34
CA PHE A 2 -4.42 5.23 -15.27
C PHE A 2 -5.46 4.84 -14.23
N ILE A 3 -5.33 5.39 -13.01
CA ILE A 3 -6.35 5.22 -11.96
C ILE A 3 -7.53 6.13 -12.29
N LYS A 4 -8.69 5.53 -12.58
CA LYS A 4 -9.92 6.24 -12.91
C LYS A 4 -10.69 6.65 -11.66
N THR A 5 -10.85 5.72 -10.72
CA THR A 5 -11.68 5.92 -9.53
C THR A 5 -11.04 5.28 -8.31
N LEU A 6 -11.10 5.99 -7.18
CA LEU A 6 -10.87 5.47 -5.85
C LEU A 6 -12.20 5.47 -5.10
N SER A 7 -12.66 4.29 -4.68
CA SER A 7 -13.83 4.14 -3.81
C SER A 7 -13.39 3.69 -2.42
N VAL A 8 -13.93 4.32 -1.39
CA VAL A 8 -13.54 4.08 0.01
C VAL A 8 -14.79 3.88 0.86
N ARG A 9 -14.83 2.78 1.61
CA ARG A 9 -15.90 2.47 2.55
C ARG A 9 -15.36 2.28 3.96
N ASN A 10 -15.97 2.97 4.92
CA ASN A 10 -15.72 2.85 6.37
C ASN A 10 -14.26 3.10 6.81
N PHE A 11 -13.48 3.87 6.07
CA PHE A 11 -12.10 4.15 6.41
C PHE A 11 -11.93 5.56 6.97
N ARG A 12 -11.54 5.66 8.23
CA ARG A 12 -11.27 6.89 8.99
C ARG A 12 -12.43 7.90 8.89
N ASN A 13 -12.24 9.02 8.16
CA ASN A 13 -13.29 10.04 7.97
C ASN A 13 -14.25 9.73 6.80
N PHE A 14 -14.00 8.67 6.03
CA PHE A 14 -14.83 8.29 4.89
C PHE A 14 -15.82 7.18 5.27
N LYS A 15 -17.12 7.50 5.28
CA LYS A 15 -18.19 6.49 5.41
C LYS A 15 -18.37 5.74 4.08
N ALA A 16 -18.64 6.49 3.03
CA ALA A 16 -18.77 6.02 1.67
C ALA A 16 -18.39 7.18 0.73
N THR A 17 -17.33 7.04 -0.02
CA THR A 17 -16.80 8.13 -0.85
C THR A 17 -16.18 7.56 -2.10
N SER A 18 -16.48 8.18 -3.25
CA SER A 18 -15.86 7.89 -4.53
C SER A 18 -15.18 9.13 -5.07
N LEU A 19 -13.97 9.00 -5.55
CA LEU A 19 -13.15 10.06 -6.13
C LEU A 19 -12.71 9.66 -7.53
N SER A 20 -13.00 10.50 -8.53
CA SER A 20 -12.59 10.27 -9.91
C SER A 20 -11.35 11.09 -10.25
N PHE A 21 -10.43 10.48 -10.97
CA PHE A 21 -9.19 11.10 -11.43
C PHE A 21 -9.20 11.30 -12.95
N LYS A 22 -8.51 12.32 -13.41
CA LYS A 22 -8.35 12.61 -14.84
C LYS A 22 -7.05 12.01 -15.34
N LYS A 23 -7.09 11.49 -16.57
CA LYS A 23 -5.92 11.05 -17.31
C LYS A 23 -5.01 12.23 -17.67
N GLU A 24 -3.71 11.97 -17.77
CA GLU A 24 -2.69 12.89 -18.32
C GLU A 24 -2.61 14.27 -17.64
N CYS A 25 -3.02 14.37 -16.39
CA CYS A 25 -2.90 15.61 -15.64
C CYS A 25 -2.52 15.38 -14.19
N VAL A 26 -2.03 16.44 -13.55
CA VAL A 26 -1.85 16.46 -12.10
C VAL A 26 -3.21 16.57 -11.43
N ASN A 27 -3.60 15.54 -10.69
CA ASN A 27 -4.83 15.57 -9.90
C ASN A 27 -4.53 16.22 -8.55
N THR A 28 -5.14 17.38 -8.29
CA THR A 28 -4.92 18.15 -7.06
C THR A 28 -6.10 17.98 -6.10
N ILE A 29 -5.79 17.63 -4.85
CA ILE A 29 -6.78 17.51 -3.77
C ILE A 29 -6.62 18.71 -2.84
N VAL A 30 -7.65 19.55 -2.79
CA VAL A 30 -7.68 20.77 -1.96
C VAL A 30 -8.74 20.61 -0.87
N GLY A 31 -8.49 21.18 0.29
CA GLY A 31 -9.41 21.16 1.42
C GLY A 31 -8.75 21.69 2.69
N GLU A 32 -9.54 21.94 3.71
CA GLU A 32 -9.09 22.40 5.02
C GLU A 32 -8.15 21.39 5.70
N ASN A 33 -7.42 21.83 6.72
CA ASN A 33 -6.63 20.93 7.55
C ASN A 33 -7.57 19.93 8.24
N SER A 34 -7.12 18.69 8.36
CA SER A 34 -7.90 17.57 8.91
C SER A 34 -9.14 17.13 8.12
N SER A 35 -9.35 17.65 6.88
CA SER A 35 -10.46 17.22 6.01
C SER A 35 -10.31 15.79 5.47
N GLY A 36 -9.19 15.14 5.72
CA GLY A 36 -8.94 13.74 5.29
C GLY A 36 -8.11 13.62 4.02
N LYS A 37 -7.50 14.70 3.51
CA LYS A 37 -6.63 14.62 2.30
C LYS A 37 -5.56 13.53 2.42
N THR A 38 -4.88 13.47 3.56
CA THR A 38 -3.86 12.43 3.82
C THR A 38 -4.47 11.03 3.85
N ASN A 39 -5.72 10.88 4.32
CA ASN A 39 -6.38 9.58 4.38
C ASN A 39 -6.69 9.00 2.99
N ILE A 40 -6.85 9.85 1.96
CA ILE A 40 -6.98 9.43 0.56
C ILE A 40 -5.68 8.75 0.10
N PHE A 41 -4.53 9.37 0.36
CA PHE A 41 -3.24 8.79 0.01
C PHE A 41 -2.94 7.54 0.83
N GLU A 42 -3.28 7.50 2.12
CA GLU A 42 -3.11 6.31 2.96
C GLU A 42 -4.00 5.15 2.46
N ALA A 43 -5.21 5.43 1.99
CA ALA A 43 -6.07 4.43 1.36
C ALA A 43 -5.43 3.83 0.09
N MET A 44 -4.87 4.67 -0.79
CA MET A 44 -4.17 4.19 -1.99
C MET A 44 -2.92 3.39 -1.65
N ARG A 45 -2.17 3.79 -0.61
CA ARG A 45 -0.97 3.09 -0.15
C ARG A 45 -1.24 1.68 0.36
N LEU A 46 -2.38 1.43 0.98
CA LEU A 46 -2.75 0.08 1.42
C LEU A 46 -2.78 -0.92 0.27
N ILE A 47 -3.07 -0.45 -0.95
CA ILE A 47 -3.11 -1.28 -2.15
C ILE A 47 -1.77 -1.25 -2.90
N LEU A 48 -1.22 -0.06 -3.17
CA LEU A 48 -0.16 0.14 -4.16
C LEU A 48 1.25 0.22 -3.59
N ASP A 49 1.41 0.62 -2.32
CA ASP A 49 2.73 0.88 -1.73
C ASP A 49 3.40 -0.41 -1.26
N ASP A 50 4.38 -0.89 -2.02
CA ASP A 50 5.21 -2.06 -1.70
C ASP A 50 6.12 -1.82 -0.49
N THR A 51 6.47 -0.56 -0.22
CA THR A 51 7.32 -0.16 0.91
C THR A 51 6.56 -0.09 2.23
N LEU A 52 5.22 -0.18 2.18
CA LEU A 52 4.40 -0.15 3.38
C LEU A 52 4.64 -1.41 4.22
N PRO A 53 5.14 -1.29 5.47
CA PRO A 53 5.36 -2.43 6.33
C PRO A 53 4.10 -3.28 6.49
N TYR A 54 4.26 -4.60 6.48
CA TYR A 54 3.15 -5.56 6.55
C TYR A 54 2.18 -5.30 7.71
N TYR A 55 2.71 -4.94 8.90
CA TYR A 55 1.87 -4.66 10.08
C TYR A 55 0.96 -3.43 9.89
N LYS A 56 1.30 -2.48 9.01
CA LYS A 56 0.46 -1.31 8.68
C LYS A 56 -0.71 -1.64 7.76
N ARG A 57 -0.72 -2.84 7.17
CA ARG A 57 -1.87 -3.33 6.41
C ARG A 57 -2.95 -3.93 7.31
N TYR A 58 -2.69 -4.06 8.61
CA TYR A 58 -3.68 -4.40 9.62
C TYR A 58 -4.16 -3.12 10.28
N LEU A 59 -5.44 -2.85 10.10
CA LEU A 59 -6.08 -1.68 10.64
C LEU A 59 -6.46 -1.91 12.11
N VAL A 60 -6.62 -0.82 12.84
CA VAL A 60 -7.11 -0.83 14.22
C VAL A 60 -8.48 -0.14 14.27
N GLU A 61 -9.17 -0.24 15.39
CA GLU A 61 -10.51 0.32 15.55
C GLU A 61 -10.59 1.82 15.15
N ASN A 62 -9.56 2.59 15.47
CA ASN A 62 -9.47 4.01 15.10
C ASN A 62 -9.35 4.29 13.58
N ASP A 63 -9.04 3.27 12.77
CA ASP A 63 -9.04 3.39 11.32
C ASP A 63 -10.42 3.17 10.70
N PHE A 64 -11.40 2.72 11.48
CA PHE A 64 -12.79 2.64 11.03
C PHE A 64 -13.48 3.99 11.14
N HIS A 65 -14.53 4.16 10.32
CA HIS A 65 -15.30 5.39 10.33
C HIS A 65 -16.09 5.55 11.65
N ARG A 66 -15.88 6.68 12.33
CA ARG A 66 -16.46 6.95 13.66
C ARG A 66 -18.00 6.96 13.67
N GLY A 67 -18.63 7.26 12.53
CA GLY A 67 -20.09 7.26 12.40
C GLY A 67 -20.76 5.89 12.39
N LEU A 68 -19.99 4.79 12.48
CA LEU A 68 -20.53 3.43 12.55
C LEU A 68 -21.12 3.08 13.94
N GLY A 69 -20.83 3.89 14.97
CA GLY A 69 -21.18 3.56 16.36
C GLY A 69 -20.30 2.45 16.95
N THR A 70 -20.10 1.37 16.24
CA THR A 70 -19.14 0.31 16.54
C THR A 70 -18.42 -0.12 15.27
N ALA A 71 -17.14 -0.42 15.38
CA ALA A 71 -16.36 -0.93 14.26
C ALA A 71 -16.47 -2.47 14.12
N PHE A 72 -16.85 -3.17 15.20
CA PHE A 72 -16.94 -4.64 15.22
C PHE A 72 -17.91 -5.17 14.18
N GLY A 73 -17.49 -6.17 13.42
CA GLY A 73 -18.27 -6.79 12.33
C GLY A 73 -18.20 -6.02 11.01
N HIS A 74 -17.99 -4.71 11.04
CA HIS A 74 -17.87 -3.90 9.82
C HIS A 74 -16.60 -4.19 9.03
N TRP A 75 -16.68 -3.95 7.73
CA TRP A 75 -15.57 -4.06 6.80
C TRP A 75 -15.06 -2.67 6.39
N VAL A 76 -13.75 -2.52 6.29
CA VAL A 76 -13.14 -1.43 5.53
C VAL A 76 -12.86 -1.95 4.13
N ILE A 77 -13.36 -1.24 3.11
CA ILE A 77 -13.20 -1.62 1.71
C ILE A 77 -12.66 -0.42 0.94
N ILE A 78 -11.54 -0.62 0.25
CA ILE A 78 -10.90 0.39 -0.59
C ILE A 78 -10.71 -0.23 -1.97
N SER A 79 -11.27 0.39 -3.00
CA SER A 79 -11.17 -0.11 -4.38
C SER A 79 -10.53 0.93 -5.28
N LEU A 80 -9.60 0.49 -6.11
CA LEU A 80 -9.03 1.25 -7.22
C LEU A 80 -9.54 0.65 -8.53
N GLU A 81 -10.14 1.49 -9.35
CA GLU A 81 -10.51 1.17 -10.72
C GLU A 81 -9.50 1.79 -11.66
N PHE A 82 -8.97 0.97 -12.56
CA PHE A 82 -8.06 1.38 -13.62
C PHE A 82 -8.80 1.39 -14.94
N ASP A 83 -8.43 2.31 -15.82
CA ASP A 83 -8.94 2.39 -17.18
C ASP A 83 -7.80 2.46 -18.20
N GLU A 84 -8.12 2.16 -19.44
CA GLU A 84 -7.17 2.11 -20.55
C GLU A 84 -5.97 1.18 -20.27
N ILE A 85 -6.25 0.02 -19.71
CA ILE A 85 -5.26 -1.05 -19.61
C ILE A 85 -5.17 -1.70 -21.01
N GLY A 86 -4.06 -1.50 -21.67
CA GLY A 86 -3.88 -2.01 -23.02
C GLY A 86 -2.43 -1.88 -23.48
N GLY A 87 -1.99 -2.83 -24.27
CA GLY A 87 -0.62 -2.95 -24.74
C GLY A 87 -0.02 -4.30 -24.38
N ASP A 88 1.06 -4.67 -25.05
CA ASP A 88 1.69 -5.99 -24.88
C ASP A 88 2.29 -6.16 -23.46
N GLU A 89 2.82 -5.09 -22.88
CA GLU A 89 3.41 -5.10 -21.54
C GLU A 89 2.37 -5.10 -20.42
N GLU A 90 1.16 -4.59 -20.66
CA GLU A 90 0.06 -4.52 -19.68
C GLU A 90 -0.92 -5.70 -19.81
N SER A 91 -0.75 -6.58 -20.77
CA SER A 91 -1.70 -7.67 -21.06
C SER A 91 -1.84 -8.66 -19.90
N GLU A 92 -0.76 -8.97 -19.21
CA GLU A 92 -0.77 -9.85 -18.03
C GLU A 92 -1.52 -9.20 -16.86
N LEU A 93 -1.30 -7.92 -16.64
CA LEU A 93 -2.01 -7.12 -15.65
C LEU A 93 -3.52 -7.04 -15.98
N LEU A 94 -3.85 -6.88 -17.27
CA LEU A 94 -5.23 -6.84 -17.74
C LEU A 94 -5.98 -8.13 -17.40
N CYS A 95 -5.39 -9.30 -17.67
CA CYS A 95 -6.00 -10.59 -17.36
C CYS A 95 -6.34 -10.74 -15.88
N GLN A 96 -5.58 -10.11 -15.00
CA GLN A 96 -5.76 -10.23 -13.56
C GLN A 96 -6.74 -9.22 -12.97
N LEU A 97 -6.79 -8.01 -13.52
CA LEU A 97 -7.63 -6.92 -13.03
C LEU A 97 -8.98 -6.81 -13.74
N ASN A 98 -9.14 -7.44 -14.91
CA ASN A 98 -10.31 -7.26 -15.74
C ASN A 98 -11.59 -7.77 -15.06
N THR A 99 -12.60 -6.89 -14.97
CA THR A 99 -13.91 -7.20 -14.40
C THR A 99 -14.94 -7.61 -15.45
N THR A 100 -14.61 -7.50 -16.74
CA THR A 100 -15.55 -7.82 -17.85
C THR A 100 -15.01 -8.93 -18.73
N VAL A 101 -15.88 -9.87 -19.07
CA VAL A 101 -15.59 -11.00 -19.98
C VAL A 101 -15.22 -10.53 -21.39
N ASN A 102 -15.55 -9.31 -21.77
CA ASN A 102 -15.41 -8.75 -23.11
C ASN A 102 -14.16 -7.88 -23.33
N GLY A 103 -13.15 -7.96 -22.48
CA GLY A 103 -11.84 -7.32 -22.76
C GLY A 103 -11.84 -5.80 -22.86
N GLY A 104 -12.80 -5.12 -22.22
CA GLY A 104 -12.70 -3.67 -22.06
C GLY A 104 -11.53 -3.33 -21.13
N GLY A 105 -10.59 -2.49 -21.56
CA GLY A 105 -9.36 -2.11 -20.85
C GLY A 105 -9.52 -1.50 -19.45
N THR A 106 -10.47 -2.01 -18.67
CA THR A 106 -10.77 -1.61 -17.29
C THR A 106 -10.49 -2.75 -16.34
N GLY A 107 -9.97 -2.45 -15.16
CA GLY A 107 -9.69 -3.43 -14.13
C GLY A 107 -9.88 -2.87 -12.75
N ARG A 108 -10.15 -3.74 -11.77
CA ARG A 108 -10.36 -3.32 -10.38
C ARG A 108 -9.53 -4.16 -9.44
N ILE A 109 -8.95 -3.49 -8.44
CA ILE A 109 -8.30 -4.08 -7.29
C ILE A 109 -8.95 -3.53 -6.03
N THR A 110 -9.19 -4.40 -5.06
CA THR A 110 -9.88 -4.04 -3.83
C THR A 110 -9.10 -4.56 -2.63
N TYR A 111 -8.77 -3.66 -1.72
CA TYR A 111 -8.32 -4.00 -0.37
C TYR A 111 -9.53 -4.14 0.53
N ILE A 112 -9.61 -5.26 1.25
CA ILE A 112 -10.66 -5.53 2.23
C ILE A 112 -10.01 -5.87 3.57
N TYR A 113 -10.42 -5.15 4.61
CA TYR A 113 -10.12 -5.48 5.99
C TYR A 113 -11.42 -5.87 6.69
N ARG A 114 -11.52 -7.13 7.12
CA ARG A 114 -12.78 -7.73 7.59
C ARG A 114 -12.56 -8.74 8.70
N PRO A 115 -13.60 -9.10 9.48
CA PRO A 115 -13.50 -10.15 10.46
C PRO A 115 -13.07 -11.49 9.83
N GLN A 116 -12.28 -12.26 10.57
CA GLN A 116 -11.90 -13.63 10.22
C GLN A 116 -13.14 -14.50 10.00
N PHE A 117 -12.98 -15.58 9.24
CA PHE A 117 -14.07 -16.50 8.89
C PHE A 117 -14.86 -16.96 10.10
N TYR A 118 -14.17 -17.39 11.20
CA TYR A 118 -14.83 -17.89 12.39
C TYR A 118 -15.68 -16.84 13.11
N ILE A 119 -15.30 -15.55 13.09
CA ILE A 119 -16.11 -14.46 13.61
C ILE A 119 -17.32 -14.21 12.74
N ARG A 120 -17.15 -14.23 11.41
CA ARG A 120 -18.27 -14.08 10.47
C ARG A 120 -19.26 -15.22 10.60
N GLU A 121 -18.81 -16.45 10.89
CA GLU A 121 -19.68 -17.59 11.17
C GLU A 121 -20.46 -17.40 12.49
N GLN A 122 -19.83 -16.86 13.53
CA GLN A 122 -20.53 -16.52 14.78
C GLN A 122 -21.56 -15.39 14.57
N LEU A 123 -21.25 -14.38 13.77
CA LEU A 123 -22.19 -13.34 13.41
C LEU A 123 -23.37 -13.92 12.62
N PHE A 124 -23.14 -14.81 11.67
CA PHE A 124 -24.19 -15.48 10.91
C PHE A 124 -25.11 -16.32 11.80
N ASN A 125 -24.56 -17.00 12.80
CA ASN A 125 -25.35 -17.80 13.76
C ASN A 125 -26.33 -16.95 14.59
N LEU A 126 -26.16 -15.63 14.66
CA LEU A 126 -27.16 -14.73 15.28
C LEU A 126 -28.49 -14.75 14.54
N ASN A 127 -28.50 -15.10 13.28
CA ASN A 127 -29.74 -15.20 12.47
C ASN A 127 -30.70 -16.25 12.99
N ASP A 128 -30.21 -17.27 13.74
CA ASP A 128 -31.03 -18.31 14.34
C ASP A 128 -31.90 -17.79 15.54
N ILE A 129 -31.57 -16.59 16.01
CA ILE A 129 -32.32 -15.94 17.11
C ILE A 129 -33.46 -15.12 16.48
N GLU A 130 -34.71 -15.51 16.70
CA GLU A 130 -35.90 -14.83 16.14
C GLU A 130 -36.12 -13.44 16.75
N ASP A 131 -35.92 -13.31 18.07
CA ASP A 131 -36.12 -12.06 18.79
C ASP A 131 -34.97 -11.06 18.55
N ILE A 132 -35.30 -9.87 18.06
CA ILE A 132 -34.35 -8.85 17.69
C ILE A 132 -33.55 -8.30 18.88
N ASP A 133 -34.16 -8.20 20.05
CA ASP A 133 -33.50 -7.64 21.23
C ASP A 133 -32.54 -8.67 21.83
N GLN A 134 -32.88 -9.95 21.77
CA GLN A 134 -31.99 -11.04 22.13
C GLN A 134 -30.80 -11.12 21.14
N ARG A 135 -31.07 -10.96 19.84
CA ARG A 135 -30.04 -10.93 18.79
C ARG A 135 -29.06 -9.78 19.00
N ARG A 136 -29.55 -8.57 19.28
CA ARG A 136 -28.71 -7.41 19.62
C ARG A 136 -27.90 -7.63 20.90
N SER A 137 -28.49 -8.27 21.90
CA SER A 137 -27.76 -8.61 23.14
C SER A 137 -26.64 -9.60 22.87
N ALA A 138 -26.89 -10.62 22.07
CA ALA A 138 -25.88 -11.61 21.67
C ALA A 138 -24.77 -10.96 20.81
N TYR A 139 -25.11 -10.04 19.89
CA TYR A 139 -24.13 -9.26 19.14
C TYR A 139 -23.23 -8.41 20.07
N ASN A 140 -23.81 -7.78 21.09
CA ASN A 140 -23.02 -6.98 22.05
C ASN A 140 -22.04 -7.86 22.86
N ILE A 141 -22.43 -9.08 23.21
CA ILE A 141 -21.52 -10.04 23.87
C ILE A 141 -20.34 -10.37 22.96
N LEU A 142 -20.57 -10.66 21.68
CA LEU A 142 -19.50 -10.92 20.72
C LEU A 142 -18.57 -9.71 20.56
N LYS A 143 -19.14 -8.50 20.49
CA LYS A 143 -18.38 -7.27 20.41
C LYS A 143 -17.46 -7.04 21.62
N GLU A 144 -17.90 -7.39 22.83
CA GLU A 144 -17.08 -7.27 24.03
C GLU A 144 -15.99 -8.35 24.11
N GLN A 145 -16.25 -9.52 23.51
CA GLN A 145 -15.34 -10.64 23.49
C GLN A 145 -14.16 -10.45 22.52
N TYR A 146 -14.36 -9.77 21.40
CA TYR A 146 -13.38 -9.67 20.31
C TYR A 146 -12.93 -8.24 20.08
N SER A 147 -11.64 -7.98 20.22
CA SER A 147 -10.99 -6.74 19.78
C SER A 147 -10.69 -6.78 18.28
N ILE A 148 -10.53 -5.60 17.67
CA ILE A 148 -10.11 -5.49 16.26
C ILE A 148 -8.58 -5.53 16.19
N ASP A 149 -8.05 -6.68 15.81
CA ASP A 149 -6.62 -6.90 15.64
C ASP A 149 -6.34 -7.96 14.56
N LYS A 150 -5.05 -8.28 14.35
CA LYS A 150 -4.61 -9.26 13.32
C LYS A 150 -5.07 -10.70 13.58
N THR A 151 -5.57 -11.03 14.76
CA THR A 151 -6.05 -12.38 15.11
C THR A 151 -7.54 -12.52 14.85
N THR A 152 -8.28 -11.43 14.92
CA THR A 152 -9.73 -11.34 14.76
C THR A 152 -10.13 -10.82 13.38
N TYR A 153 -9.25 -10.10 12.71
CA TYR A 153 -9.47 -9.54 11.37
C TYR A 153 -8.41 -9.99 10.38
N GLU A 154 -8.79 -10.09 9.12
CA GLU A 154 -7.92 -10.41 8.00
C GLU A 154 -7.82 -9.23 7.03
N SER A 155 -6.64 -9.07 6.44
CA SER A 155 -6.35 -8.12 5.37
C SER A 155 -6.21 -8.86 4.06
N LEU A 156 -7.02 -8.51 3.07
CA LEU A 156 -7.07 -9.15 1.76
C LEU A 156 -6.91 -8.11 0.65
N VAL A 157 -6.21 -8.50 -0.41
CA VAL A 157 -6.21 -7.78 -1.69
C VAL A 157 -6.82 -8.70 -2.73
N LEU A 158 -7.91 -8.26 -3.34
CA LEU A 158 -8.71 -9.03 -4.28
C LEU A 158 -8.80 -8.29 -5.62
N CYS A 159 -8.87 -9.04 -6.70
CA CYS A 159 -9.00 -8.52 -8.07
C CYS A 159 -10.32 -8.95 -8.68
N GLN A 160 -10.75 -8.25 -9.74
CA GLN A 160 -11.93 -8.61 -10.55
C GLN A 160 -13.29 -8.47 -9.84
N GLY A 161 -13.35 -7.82 -8.67
CA GLY A 161 -14.64 -7.53 -8.01
C GLY A 161 -15.44 -6.50 -8.81
N THR A 162 -16.78 -6.68 -8.86
CA THR A 162 -17.67 -5.79 -9.61
C THR A 162 -18.45 -4.81 -8.73
N ALA A 163 -18.53 -5.07 -7.42
CA ALA A 163 -19.35 -4.30 -6.50
C ALA A 163 -18.85 -2.87 -6.27
N ASP A 164 -19.77 -1.92 -6.27
CA ASP A 164 -19.51 -0.59 -5.72
C ASP A 164 -20.01 -0.52 -4.28
N PHE A 165 -19.10 -0.70 -3.33
CA PHE A 165 -19.41 -0.69 -1.91
C PHE A 165 -19.70 0.71 -1.33
N THR A 166 -19.70 1.76 -2.15
CA THR A 166 -20.23 3.05 -1.72
C THR A 166 -21.76 3.05 -1.64
N ASP A 167 -22.42 2.11 -2.30
CA ASP A 167 -23.85 1.84 -2.14
C ASP A 167 -24.14 1.15 -0.81
N ASP A 168 -25.02 1.75 0.01
CA ASP A 168 -25.39 1.25 1.34
C ASP A 168 -26.17 -0.08 1.26
N GLY A 169 -27.03 -0.26 0.24
CA GLY A 169 -27.81 -1.48 0.06
C GLY A 169 -26.92 -2.66 -0.31
N LEU A 170 -25.96 -2.46 -1.21
CA LEU A 170 -25.02 -3.48 -1.60
C LEU A 170 -24.07 -3.84 -0.44
N TYR A 171 -23.63 -2.83 0.32
CA TYR A 171 -22.82 -3.06 1.51
C TYR A 171 -23.56 -3.93 2.53
N SER A 172 -24.80 -3.60 2.85
CA SER A 172 -25.63 -4.38 3.79
C SER A 172 -25.90 -5.80 3.29
N HIS A 173 -26.08 -5.98 1.97
CA HIS A 173 -26.28 -7.30 1.38
C HIS A 173 -25.04 -8.21 1.51
N VAL A 174 -23.84 -7.66 1.38
CA VAL A 174 -22.59 -8.44 1.38
C VAL A 174 -21.98 -8.56 2.78
N VAL A 175 -22.11 -7.53 3.61
CA VAL A 175 -21.46 -7.47 4.93
C VAL A 175 -22.43 -7.79 6.05
N GLY A 176 -23.71 -7.35 5.92
CA GLY A 176 -24.77 -7.57 6.88
C GLY A 176 -25.52 -6.31 7.27
N ASP A 177 -26.69 -6.50 7.81
CA ASP A 177 -27.51 -5.44 8.40
C ASP A 177 -27.26 -5.35 9.90
N PHE A 178 -26.59 -4.29 10.32
CA PHE A 178 -26.23 -4.05 11.72
C PHE A 178 -27.41 -3.52 12.56
N ASN A 179 -28.48 -3.01 11.92
CA ASN A 179 -29.67 -2.57 12.65
C ASN A 179 -30.46 -3.76 13.17
N ASP A 180 -30.60 -4.78 12.33
CA ASP A 180 -31.31 -5.99 12.65
C ASP A 180 -30.41 -7.15 13.06
N CYS A 181 -29.07 -6.91 13.06
CA CYS A 181 -28.03 -7.89 13.35
C CYS A 181 -28.18 -9.17 12.50
N LEU A 182 -28.44 -8.98 11.19
CA LEU A 182 -28.57 -10.05 10.21
C LEU A 182 -27.33 -10.10 9.32
N PHE A 183 -26.66 -11.24 9.29
CA PHE A 183 -25.39 -11.39 8.58
C PHE A 183 -25.44 -12.50 7.53
N PRO A 184 -24.79 -12.32 6.37
CA PRO A 184 -24.77 -13.33 5.31
C PRO A 184 -23.94 -14.56 5.74
N ASP A 185 -24.26 -15.72 5.15
CA ASP A 185 -23.48 -16.94 5.34
C ASP A 185 -22.09 -16.77 4.75
N PRO A 186 -21.02 -16.84 5.56
CA PRO A 186 -19.65 -16.68 5.08
C PRO A 186 -19.18 -17.84 4.17
N LYS A 187 -19.92 -18.95 4.11
CA LYS A 187 -19.65 -20.07 3.18
C LYS A 187 -20.17 -19.79 1.77
N LEU A 188 -21.14 -18.87 1.64
CA LEU A 188 -21.76 -18.47 0.37
C LEU A 188 -21.23 -17.12 -0.11
N GLU A 189 -19.92 -16.92 -0.01
CA GLU A 189 -19.29 -15.65 -0.32
C GLU A 189 -19.44 -15.28 -1.81
N ARG A 190 -19.89 -14.04 -2.08
CA ARG A 190 -20.14 -13.52 -3.42
C ARG A 190 -18.83 -13.04 -4.07
N ILE A 191 -18.04 -14.00 -4.55
CA ILE A 191 -16.74 -13.76 -5.21
C ILE A 191 -16.91 -12.85 -6.44
N ASP A 192 -18.03 -12.92 -7.14
CA ASP A 192 -18.37 -12.05 -8.26
C ASP A 192 -18.44 -10.57 -7.86
N LEU A 193 -18.85 -10.28 -6.65
CA LEU A 193 -18.97 -8.93 -6.11
C LEU A 193 -17.67 -8.44 -5.49
N ILE A 194 -17.06 -9.24 -4.61
CA ILE A 194 -15.89 -8.83 -3.83
C ILE A 194 -14.56 -9.01 -4.60
N GLY A 195 -14.50 -9.94 -5.53
CA GLY A 195 -13.32 -10.31 -6.30
C GLY A 195 -12.63 -11.58 -5.82
N ASN A 196 -11.60 -11.97 -6.58
CA ASN A 196 -10.81 -13.17 -6.37
C ASN A 196 -9.42 -12.83 -5.81
N ARG A 197 -8.90 -13.71 -4.95
CA ARG A 197 -7.49 -13.66 -4.53
C ARG A 197 -6.61 -14.28 -5.62
N GLN A 198 -5.76 -13.47 -6.22
CA GLN A 198 -4.79 -13.97 -7.19
C GLN A 198 -3.62 -14.64 -6.44
N ARG A 199 -3.40 -15.94 -6.72
CA ARG A 199 -2.29 -16.69 -6.12
C ARG A 199 -1.01 -16.46 -6.91
N GLY A 200 0.09 -16.16 -6.19
CA GLY A 200 1.41 -16.04 -6.80
C GLY A 200 1.66 -14.74 -7.56
N TYR A 201 0.73 -13.79 -7.52
CA TYR A 201 0.87 -12.49 -8.15
C TYR A 201 0.72 -11.36 -7.13
N ASN A 202 1.63 -10.44 -7.21
CA ASN A 202 1.58 -9.21 -6.43
C ASN A 202 1.48 -8.03 -7.40
N ILE A 203 0.37 -7.30 -7.35
CA ILE A 203 0.16 -6.15 -8.24
C ILE A 203 1.27 -5.10 -8.11
N GLN A 204 1.91 -5.06 -6.96
CA GLN A 204 3.00 -4.14 -6.65
C GLN A 204 4.26 -4.42 -7.47
N ASP A 205 4.40 -5.63 -8.04
CA ASP A 205 5.51 -5.98 -8.93
C ASP A 205 5.37 -5.30 -10.31
N ASN A 206 4.14 -4.91 -10.68
CA ASN A 206 3.82 -4.29 -11.97
C ASN A 206 3.46 -2.80 -11.86
N ILE A 207 3.07 -2.31 -10.68
CA ILE A 207 2.69 -0.91 -10.47
C ILE A 207 3.62 -0.30 -9.43
N SER A 208 4.51 0.60 -9.89
CA SER A 208 5.38 1.36 -8.98
C SER A 208 4.60 2.50 -8.32
N CYS A 209 4.58 2.51 -7.00
CA CYS A 209 3.99 3.59 -6.21
C CYS A 209 5.07 4.31 -5.40
N THR A 210 5.21 5.61 -5.62
CA THR A 210 6.12 6.45 -4.82
C THR A 210 5.32 7.42 -3.96
N TYR A 211 5.38 7.23 -2.65
CA TYR A 211 4.74 8.11 -1.69
C TYR A 211 5.70 9.16 -1.15
N ALA A 212 5.36 10.42 -1.37
CA ALA A 212 6.12 11.55 -0.90
C ALA A 212 5.43 12.21 0.31
N ARG A 213 6.07 12.20 1.49
CA ARG A 213 5.51 12.80 2.72
C ARG A 213 5.49 14.33 2.65
N ALA A 214 4.50 14.97 3.30
CA ALA A 214 4.37 16.43 3.32
C ALA A 214 5.51 17.14 4.09
N LEU A 215 5.95 16.56 5.20
CA LEU A 215 7.12 17.02 5.96
C LEU A 215 8.28 16.09 5.65
N ARG A 216 9.30 16.62 4.98
CA ARG A 216 10.50 15.88 4.61
C ARG A 216 11.71 16.46 5.32
N ASP A 217 12.45 15.59 5.96
CA ASP A 217 13.89 15.82 6.09
C ASP A 217 14.55 15.34 4.79
N VAL A 218 14.61 16.27 3.82
CA VAL A 218 15.13 16.00 2.47
C VAL A 218 16.54 15.41 2.53
N VAL A 219 17.33 15.82 3.52
CA VAL A 219 18.73 15.37 3.67
C VAL A 219 18.76 13.91 4.14
N SER A 220 17.90 13.52 5.09
CA SER A 220 17.87 12.13 5.57
C SER A 220 17.20 11.18 4.58
N GLU A 221 16.19 11.64 3.83
CA GLU A 221 15.55 10.84 2.78
C GLU A 221 16.48 10.61 1.57
N LEU A 222 17.27 11.61 1.17
CA LEU A 222 18.25 11.46 0.09
C LEU A 222 19.45 10.57 0.49
N LYS A 223 19.78 10.53 1.79
CA LYS A 223 20.85 9.66 2.31
C LYS A 223 20.40 8.20 2.53
N ASN A 224 19.08 7.97 2.59
CA ASN A 224 18.56 6.65 2.85
C ASN A 224 18.27 5.92 1.53
N ASN A 225 19.21 5.09 1.08
CA ASN A 225 19.12 4.36 -0.19
C ASN A 225 17.85 3.52 -0.36
N ARG A 226 17.20 3.08 0.73
CA ARG A 226 15.97 2.27 0.66
C ARG A 226 14.71 3.08 0.31
N PHE A 227 14.69 4.38 0.58
CA PHE A 227 13.50 5.22 0.45
C PHE A 227 13.71 6.46 -0.43
N ASN A 228 14.82 6.51 -1.15
CA ASN A 228 15.16 7.62 -2.03
C ASN A 228 14.28 7.58 -3.29
N PRO A 229 13.34 8.53 -3.48
CA PRO A 229 12.45 8.53 -4.65
C PRO A 229 13.22 8.75 -5.96
N PHE A 230 14.37 9.44 -5.92
CA PHE A 230 15.23 9.62 -7.09
C PHE A 230 15.93 8.31 -7.49
N GLN A 231 16.31 7.49 -6.53
CA GLN A 231 16.92 6.20 -6.82
C GLN A 231 15.92 5.28 -7.52
N LYS A 232 14.68 5.20 -7.04
CA LYS A 232 13.61 4.43 -7.69
C LYS A 232 13.31 4.93 -9.11
N LEU A 233 13.31 6.25 -9.33
CA LEU A 233 13.17 6.83 -10.66
C LEU A 233 14.35 6.49 -11.57
N LEU A 234 15.58 6.57 -11.06
CA LEU A 234 16.79 6.19 -11.80
C LEU A 234 16.79 4.70 -12.13
N GLU A 235 16.41 3.83 -11.18
CA GLU A 235 16.28 2.38 -11.40
C GLU A 235 15.21 2.06 -12.46
N TYR A 236 14.10 2.80 -12.50
CA TYR A 236 13.08 2.64 -13.52
C TYR A 236 13.58 3.06 -14.91
N VAL A 237 14.25 4.21 -14.99
CA VAL A 237 14.82 4.72 -16.25
C VAL A 237 15.99 3.83 -16.72
N SER A 238 16.79 3.29 -15.81
CA SER A 238 17.94 2.43 -16.14
C SER A 238 17.55 1.02 -16.61
N LYS A 239 16.37 0.52 -16.24
CA LYS A 239 15.85 -0.77 -16.75
C LYS A 239 15.64 -0.79 -18.27
N GLY A 240 15.58 0.38 -18.92
CA GLY A 240 15.50 0.51 -20.38
C GLY A 240 16.82 0.83 -21.07
N ILE A 241 17.92 0.96 -20.31
CA ILE A 241 19.24 1.24 -20.85
C ILE A 241 20.09 -0.02 -20.64
N ASP A 242 20.36 -0.73 -21.71
CA ASP A 242 21.37 -1.80 -21.71
C ASP A 242 22.67 -1.25 -21.12
N ASN A 243 23.31 -2.06 -20.26
CA ASN A 243 24.55 -1.72 -19.54
C ASN A 243 25.54 -1.02 -20.48
N ASP A 244 25.61 0.30 -20.38
CA ASP A 244 26.51 1.08 -21.18
C ASP A 244 27.86 1.13 -20.46
N ASP A 245 28.83 0.34 -20.95
CA ASP A 245 30.19 0.32 -20.45
C ASP A 245 30.80 1.73 -20.36
N ALA A 246 30.34 2.65 -21.23
CA ALA A 246 30.71 4.06 -21.24
C ALA A 246 30.28 4.81 -19.97
N LEU A 247 29.15 4.45 -19.36
CA LEU A 247 28.69 5.08 -18.11
C LEU A 247 29.57 4.65 -16.93
N SER A 248 29.94 3.38 -16.88
CA SER A 248 30.87 2.84 -15.87
C SER A 248 32.25 3.47 -15.95
N GLU A 249 32.78 3.71 -17.16
CA GLU A 249 34.05 4.41 -17.37
C GLU A 249 33.97 5.90 -16.96
N ASN A 250 32.86 6.56 -17.27
CA ASN A 250 32.65 7.94 -16.84
C ASN A 250 32.57 8.07 -15.31
N ILE A 251 31.86 7.15 -14.62
CA ILE A 251 31.83 7.12 -13.16
C ILE A 251 33.21 6.90 -12.56
N LYS A 252 33.99 5.96 -13.11
CA LYS A 252 35.39 5.76 -12.69
C LYS A 252 36.23 7.03 -12.85
N SER A 253 36.11 7.72 -14.00
CA SER A 253 36.84 8.96 -14.24
C SER A 253 36.47 10.08 -13.28
N VAL A 254 35.20 10.15 -12.87
CA VAL A 254 34.71 11.10 -11.85
C VAL A 254 35.26 10.72 -10.46
N ASN A 255 35.25 9.44 -10.11
CA ASN A 255 35.79 8.95 -8.85
C ASN A 255 37.32 9.23 -8.73
N ASP A 256 38.04 9.02 -9.81
CA ASP A 256 39.49 9.34 -9.88
C ASP A 256 39.72 10.85 -9.71
N ARG A 257 38.87 11.69 -10.30
CA ARG A 257 38.95 13.13 -10.12
C ARG A 257 38.64 13.57 -8.68
N ILE A 258 37.59 13.00 -8.07
CA ILE A 258 37.23 13.29 -6.67
C ILE A 258 38.41 12.89 -5.76
N SER A 259 38.94 11.69 -5.95
CA SER A 259 40.09 11.18 -5.16
C SER A 259 41.39 11.99 -5.38
N SER A 260 41.52 12.72 -6.50
CA SER A 260 42.68 13.57 -6.80
C SER A 260 42.59 14.96 -6.15
N ILE A 261 41.43 15.38 -5.63
CA ILE A 261 41.25 16.68 -4.96
C ILE A 261 42.02 16.71 -3.65
N GLU A 262 42.84 17.72 -3.48
CA GLU A 262 43.79 17.82 -2.36
C GLU A 262 43.08 17.88 -0.99
N GLU A 263 41.93 18.54 -0.92
CA GLU A 263 41.09 18.59 0.28
C GLU A 263 40.52 17.21 0.65
N VAL A 264 40.16 16.39 -0.35
CA VAL A 264 39.62 15.02 -0.12
C VAL A 264 40.76 14.10 0.37
N LYS A 265 41.95 14.23 -0.19
CA LYS A 265 43.14 13.51 0.29
C LYS A 265 43.45 13.85 1.73
N ARG A 266 43.52 15.14 2.08
CA ARG A 266 43.77 15.60 3.46
C ARG A 266 42.70 15.09 4.45
N LEU A 267 41.43 15.08 4.05
CA LEU A 267 40.33 14.52 4.87
C LEU A 267 40.50 13.02 5.08
N SER A 268 40.81 12.28 4.03
CA SER A 268 41.02 10.83 4.09
C SER A 268 42.21 10.48 4.98
N GLU A 269 43.32 11.21 4.85
CA GLU A 269 44.52 11.06 5.70
C GLU A 269 44.21 11.43 7.17
N GLY A 270 43.46 12.49 7.42
CA GLY A 270 43.02 12.91 8.75
C GLY A 270 42.13 11.87 9.45
N ILE A 271 41.21 11.28 8.71
CA ILE A 271 40.35 10.19 9.21
C ILE A 271 41.18 8.96 9.53
N LEU A 272 42.11 8.57 8.63
CA LEU A 272 43.00 7.43 8.81
C LEU A 272 43.88 7.59 10.05
N LEU A 273 44.45 8.78 10.23
CA LEU A 273 45.28 9.13 11.39
C LEU A 273 44.49 9.08 12.70
N SER A 274 43.24 9.57 12.68
CA SER A 274 42.34 9.52 13.82
C SER A 274 41.94 8.08 14.19
N ILE A 275 41.67 7.24 13.22
CA ILE A 275 41.38 5.82 13.44
C ILE A 275 42.61 5.08 13.97
N THR A 276 43.79 5.32 13.36
CA THR A 276 45.07 4.69 13.78
C THR A 276 45.41 5.07 15.22
N ASN A 277 45.22 6.34 15.59
CA ASN A 277 45.47 6.82 16.96
C ASN A 277 44.45 6.22 17.97
N ALA A 278 43.19 5.98 17.57
CA ALA A 278 42.19 5.44 18.44
C ALA A 278 42.32 3.91 18.66
N VAL A 279 42.77 3.17 17.65
CA VAL A 279 42.82 1.69 17.64
C VAL A 279 44.24 1.15 17.92
N GLY A 280 45.25 1.98 17.77
CA GLY A 280 46.69 1.64 17.92
C GLY A 280 47.24 0.93 16.67
N THR A 281 48.54 1.08 16.46
CA THR A 281 49.25 0.58 15.27
C THR A 281 49.24 -0.94 15.12
N THR A 282 49.04 -1.68 16.20
CA THR A 282 49.03 -3.15 16.21
C THR A 282 47.73 -3.75 15.65
N TYR A 283 46.62 -2.99 15.66
CA TYR A 283 45.32 -3.41 15.19
C TYR A 283 44.82 -2.68 13.95
N SER A 284 45.66 -1.83 13.34
CA SER A 284 45.35 -1.09 12.11
C SER A 284 46.06 -1.78 10.93
N PRO A 285 45.50 -2.85 10.35
CA PRO A 285 45.92 -3.30 9.03
C PRO A 285 45.60 -2.19 8.04
N VAL A 286 46.36 -2.10 6.95
CA VAL A 286 46.29 -1.07 5.92
C VAL A 286 44.83 -0.69 5.59
N LEU A 287 44.32 0.34 6.28
CA LEU A 287 43.00 0.88 6.04
C LEU A 287 43.11 1.94 4.93
N ASN A 288 42.39 1.75 3.85
CA ASN A 288 42.24 2.78 2.82
C ASN A 288 40.82 3.41 3.00
N VAL A 289 40.78 4.72 3.17
CA VAL A 289 39.55 5.50 3.17
C VAL A 289 39.43 6.07 1.76
N THR A 290 38.47 5.55 0.99
CA THR A 290 38.13 6.03 -0.34
C THR A 290 36.75 6.66 -0.34
N SER A 291 36.60 7.77 -1.06
CA SER A 291 35.30 8.39 -1.35
C SER A 291 34.91 8.02 -2.77
N GLU A 292 34.03 7.05 -2.93
CA GLU A 292 33.66 6.54 -4.25
C GLU A 292 32.11 6.67 -4.44
N LEU A 293 31.73 7.10 -5.63
CA LEU A 293 30.36 6.91 -6.11
C LEU A 293 30.21 5.43 -6.52
N PRO A 294 29.14 4.74 -6.12
CA PRO A 294 28.94 3.35 -6.50
C PRO A 294 28.88 3.21 -8.03
N CYS A 295 29.73 2.36 -8.57
CA CYS A 295 29.77 2.06 -10.02
C CYS A 295 28.68 1.06 -10.44
N GLU A 296 28.02 0.41 -9.48
CA GLU A 296 26.93 -0.52 -9.75
C GLU A 296 25.61 0.10 -9.26
N LEU A 297 24.74 0.40 -10.22
CA LEU A 297 23.32 0.61 -9.96
C LEU A 297 22.71 -0.78 -9.72
N LYS A 298 22.62 -1.19 -8.46
CA LYS A 298 21.90 -2.40 -8.06
C LYS A 298 20.44 -2.11 -7.82
#